data_6551c4e77376d933f4f072942d92c685
#
_entry.id   6551c4e77376d933f4f072942d92c685
#
_cell.length_a   1.000
_cell.length_b   1.000
_cell.length_c   1.000
_cell.angle_alpha   90.00
_cell.angle_beta   90.00
_cell.angle_gamma   90.00
#
_symmetry.space_group_name_H-M   'P 1'
#
loop_
_entity.id
_entity.type
_entity.pdbx_description
1 polymer ?
#
loop_
_entity_poly.entity_id
_entity_poly.type
_entity_poly.pdbx_seq_one_letter_code
_entity_poly.pdbx_strand_id
1 'polypeptide(L)'
;MDISQLKVDFDWVIDQSPSFVLLCSLNIFLAFTATLGNTLILIALHKVSSIHPPTKLLLRCLAMTDFCVGVIVQRLFVAVMMEIASVKWNTFYLTLGILSFTFCGFSLATATAISVDRLLALLLGLRYRHTVTLRRVRCFVVCLYLPVIVISFIFSLSSRVIANSIGFVLLITCLFLSVFSHAKIFLKLRQHQAQVRQQHVGHEQTNGGGFPLDIEQYKKIVSTIAWVQLALLFCYIPTFIFLIQSTTV
;
A
#
# COMPACT_ATOMS: atom_id res chain seq x y z
N MET A 1 16.53 28.90 -24.31
CA MET A 1 17.02 27.54 -24.08
C MET A 1 17.52 27.04 -25.41
N ASP A 2 18.80 26.82 -25.51
CA ASP A 2 19.46 26.54 -26.79
C ASP A 2 19.28 25.03 -27.11
N ILE A 3 18.91 24.70 -28.35
CA ILE A 3 18.69 23.31 -28.81
C ILE A 3 19.97 22.47 -28.65
N SER A 4 21.15 23.10 -28.65
CA SER A 4 22.43 22.47 -28.39
C SER A 4 22.57 21.94 -26.96
N GLN A 5 22.05 22.66 -25.98
CA GLN A 5 22.02 22.25 -24.57
C GLN A 5 21.08 21.05 -24.38
N LEU A 6 19.90 21.10 -25.02
CA LEU A 6 18.93 19.99 -24.95
C LEU A 6 19.51 18.69 -25.53
N LYS A 7 20.34 18.80 -26.59
CA LYS A 7 20.98 17.65 -27.23
C LYS A 7 22.10 17.06 -26.36
N VAL A 8 22.88 17.90 -25.70
CA VAL A 8 23.91 17.47 -24.74
C VAL A 8 23.29 16.81 -23.53
N ASP A 9 22.16 17.33 -23.02
CA ASP A 9 21.44 16.74 -21.90
C ASP A 9 20.80 15.39 -22.28
N PHE A 10 20.35 15.22 -23.52
CA PHE A 10 19.78 13.98 -24.04
C PHE A 10 20.86 12.91 -24.29
N ASP A 11 22.02 13.29 -24.82
CA ASP A 11 23.17 12.40 -25.01
C ASP A 11 23.73 11.95 -23.65
N TRP A 12 23.72 12.84 -22.62
CA TRP A 12 24.10 12.48 -21.25
C TRP A 12 23.14 11.46 -20.61
N VAL A 13 21.84 11.56 -20.87
CA VAL A 13 20.83 10.59 -20.39
C VAL A 13 21.01 9.22 -21.06
N ILE A 14 21.42 9.19 -22.35
CA ILE A 14 21.65 7.95 -23.09
C ILE A 14 22.98 7.29 -22.66
N ASP A 15 23.97 8.07 -22.25
CA ASP A 15 25.27 7.58 -21.75
C ASP A 15 25.21 7.16 -20.26
N GLN A 16 24.08 7.37 -19.60
CA GLN A 16 23.81 6.90 -18.25
C GLN A 16 23.80 5.37 -18.20
N SER A 17 24.32 4.85 -17.09
CA SER A 17 24.43 3.40 -16.87
C SER A 17 23.10 2.66 -17.19
N PRO A 18 23.17 1.43 -17.72
CA PRO A 18 21.98 0.59 -18.02
C PRO A 18 20.95 0.55 -16.88
N SER A 19 21.42 0.74 -15.65
CA SER A 19 20.60 0.81 -14.44
C SER A 19 19.60 1.96 -14.45
N PHE A 20 19.97 3.12 -14.99
CA PHE A 20 19.09 4.29 -15.05
C PHE A 20 17.91 4.07 -16.01
N VAL A 21 18.22 3.57 -17.21
CA VAL A 21 17.20 3.24 -18.21
C VAL A 21 16.25 2.17 -17.69
N LEU A 22 16.80 1.16 -17.00
CA LEU A 22 16.02 0.10 -16.38
C LEU A 22 15.08 0.67 -15.28
N LEU A 23 15.59 1.55 -14.41
CA LEU A 23 14.78 2.19 -13.35
C LEU A 23 13.64 3.03 -13.93
N CYS A 24 13.92 3.86 -14.94
CA CYS A 24 12.89 4.67 -15.59
C CYS A 24 11.83 3.79 -16.28
N SER A 25 12.26 2.78 -17.03
CA SER A 25 11.36 1.84 -17.71
C SER A 25 10.49 1.08 -16.73
N LEU A 26 11.06 0.60 -15.62
CA LEU A 26 10.34 -0.09 -14.56
C LEU A 26 9.31 0.84 -13.89
N ASN A 27 9.68 2.10 -13.61
CA ASN A 27 8.75 3.08 -13.05
C ASN A 27 7.59 3.41 -13.99
N ILE A 28 7.83 3.56 -15.27
CA ILE A 28 6.77 3.78 -16.27
C ILE A 28 5.82 2.59 -16.31
N PHE A 29 6.35 1.36 -16.31
CA PHE A 29 5.54 0.15 -16.28
C PHE A 29 4.71 0.05 -14.98
N LEU A 30 5.32 0.36 -13.83
CA LEU A 30 4.63 0.38 -12.54
C LEU A 30 3.56 1.48 -12.49
N ALA A 31 3.81 2.66 -13.06
CA ALA A 31 2.82 3.74 -13.16
C ALA A 31 1.58 3.30 -13.94
N PHE A 32 1.79 2.64 -15.08
CA PHE A 32 0.71 2.13 -15.91
C PHE A 32 -0.09 1.04 -15.20
N THR A 33 0.59 0.05 -14.62
CA THR A 33 -0.06 -1.07 -13.91
C THR A 33 -0.78 -0.61 -12.66
N ALA A 34 -0.21 0.32 -11.87
CA ALA A 34 -0.86 0.91 -10.70
C ALA A 34 -2.11 1.70 -11.09
N THR A 35 -2.02 2.53 -12.13
CA THR A 35 -3.17 3.33 -12.61
C THR A 35 -4.29 2.44 -13.13
N LEU A 36 -3.97 1.51 -14.04
CA LEU A 36 -4.97 0.62 -14.63
C LEU A 36 -5.57 -0.34 -13.61
N GLY A 37 -4.73 -1.01 -12.83
CA GLY A 37 -5.16 -1.99 -11.83
C GLY A 37 -6.07 -1.37 -10.77
N ASN A 38 -5.71 -0.21 -10.23
CA ASN A 38 -6.52 0.44 -9.20
C ASN A 38 -7.80 1.07 -9.77
N THR A 39 -7.80 1.52 -11.03
CA THR A 39 -9.03 1.92 -11.72
C THR A 39 -10.01 0.75 -11.83
N LEU A 40 -9.54 -0.42 -12.24
CA LEU A 40 -10.37 -1.63 -12.33
C LEU A 40 -10.91 -2.05 -10.95
N ILE A 41 -10.09 -1.97 -9.91
CA ILE A 41 -10.52 -2.24 -8.52
C ILE A 41 -11.61 -1.27 -8.09
N LEU A 42 -11.49 0.03 -8.36
CA LEU A 42 -12.50 1.04 -8.02
C LEU A 42 -13.82 0.77 -8.74
N ILE A 43 -13.77 0.42 -10.03
CA ILE A 43 -14.96 0.06 -10.82
C ILE A 43 -15.61 -1.22 -10.25
N ALA A 44 -14.83 -2.26 -9.96
CA ALA A 44 -15.32 -3.50 -9.37
C ALA A 44 -15.98 -3.26 -8.01
N LEU A 45 -15.33 -2.48 -7.13
CA LEU A 45 -15.87 -2.11 -5.82
C LEU A 45 -17.15 -1.25 -5.92
N HIS A 46 -17.34 -0.52 -7.02
CA HIS A 46 -18.61 0.20 -7.24
C HIS A 46 -19.75 -0.79 -7.50
N LYS A 47 -19.52 -1.79 -8.34
CA LYS A 47 -20.54 -2.77 -8.75
C LYS A 47 -20.88 -3.80 -7.65
N VAL A 48 -19.91 -4.20 -6.84
CA VAL A 48 -20.10 -5.24 -5.81
C VAL A 48 -20.84 -4.69 -4.59
N SER A 49 -21.97 -5.27 -4.24
CA SER A 49 -22.80 -4.93 -3.06
C SER A 49 -22.59 -5.89 -1.87
N SER A 50 -22.02 -7.06 -2.09
CA SER A 50 -21.90 -8.11 -1.07
C SER A 50 -20.83 -7.85 0.00
N ILE A 51 -19.90 -6.93 -0.26
CA ILE A 51 -18.81 -6.61 0.67
C ILE A 51 -19.32 -5.72 1.80
N HIS A 52 -18.94 -6.05 3.03
CA HIS A 52 -19.27 -5.23 4.21
C HIS A 52 -18.84 -3.77 4.04
N PRO A 53 -19.69 -2.77 4.32
CA PRO A 53 -19.43 -1.36 4.01
C PRO A 53 -18.12 -0.79 4.59
N PRO A 54 -17.71 -1.08 5.85
CA PRO A 54 -16.43 -0.66 6.40
C PRO A 54 -15.21 -1.16 5.60
N THR A 55 -15.21 -2.44 5.27
CA THR A 55 -14.16 -3.06 4.43
C THR A 55 -14.11 -2.45 3.05
N LYS A 56 -15.28 -2.23 2.44
CA LYS A 56 -15.41 -1.58 1.12
C LYS A 56 -14.81 -0.18 1.13
N LEU A 57 -14.99 0.57 2.24
CA LEU A 57 -14.36 1.87 2.41
C LEU A 57 -12.84 1.78 2.42
N LEU A 58 -12.26 0.88 3.22
CA LEU A 58 -10.80 0.70 3.30
C LEU A 58 -10.19 0.31 1.94
N LEU A 59 -10.83 -0.63 1.22
CA LEU A 59 -10.38 -1.02 -0.12
C LEU A 59 -10.46 0.14 -1.13
N ARG A 60 -11.49 1.00 -1.04
CA ARG A 60 -11.58 2.21 -1.87
C ARG A 60 -10.49 3.22 -1.53
N CYS A 61 -10.21 3.43 -0.25
CA CYS A 61 -9.13 4.31 0.17
C CYS A 61 -7.78 3.82 -0.37
N LEU A 62 -7.49 2.52 -0.25
CA LEU A 62 -6.26 1.93 -0.79
C LEU A 62 -6.15 2.12 -2.31
N ALA A 63 -7.18 1.72 -3.06
CA ALA A 63 -7.15 1.84 -4.50
C ALA A 63 -7.05 3.30 -4.97
N MET A 64 -7.64 4.24 -4.23
CA MET A 64 -7.56 5.68 -4.54
C MET A 64 -6.15 6.23 -4.30
N THR A 65 -5.51 5.86 -3.18
CA THR A 65 -4.14 6.30 -2.89
C THR A 65 -3.14 5.70 -3.87
N ASP A 66 -3.25 4.42 -4.21
CA ASP A 66 -2.38 3.75 -5.19
C ASP A 66 -2.58 4.28 -6.61
N PHE A 67 -3.81 4.64 -6.98
CA PHE A 67 -4.11 5.36 -8.22
C PHE A 67 -3.38 6.72 -8.26
N CYS A 68 -3.44 7.50 -7.17
CA CYS A 68 -2.72 8.78 -7.08
C CYS A 68 -1.20 8.59 -7.16
N VAL A 69 -0.66 7.53 -6.56
CA VAL A 69 0.77 7.19 -6.71
C VAL A 69 1.11 6.96 -8.18
N GLY A 70 0.34 6.15 -8.90
CA GLY A 70 0.58 5.85 -10.31
C GLY A 70 0.44 7.07 -11.24
N VAL A 71 -0.57 7.90 -11.01
CA VAL A 71 -0.87 9.05 -11.89
C VAL A 71 0.02 10.26 -11.59
N ILE A 72 0.35 10.52 -10.33
CA ILE A 72 1.03 11.75 -9.92
C ILE A 72 2.48 11.46 -9.55
N VAL A 73 2.70 10.62 -8.54
CA VAL A 73 4.03 10.45 -7.92
C VAL A 73 5.03 9.85 -8.90
N GLN A 74 4.66 8.76 -9.56
CA GLN A 74 5.57 8.08 -10.48
C GLN A 74 5.88 8.89 -11.74
N ARG A 75 4.92 9.66 -12.24
CA ARG A 75 5.18 10.57 -13.37
C ARG A 75 6.10 11.72 -12.98
N LEU A 76 5.89 12.32 -11.80
CA LEU A 76 6.79 13.32 -11.25
C LEU A 76 8.19 12.76 -11.02
N PHE A 77 8.30 11.53 -10.53
CA PHE A 77 9.58 10.85 -10.33
C PHE A 77 10.35 10.71 -11.65
N VAL A 78 9.69 10.23 -12.71
CA VAL A 78 10.31 10.09 -14.04
C VAL A 78 10.71 11.47 -14.59
N ALA A 79 9.85 12.49 -14.44
CA ALA A 79 10.15 13.85 -14.90
C ALA A 79 11.37 14.46 -14.16
N VAL A 80 11.51 14.20 -12.87
CA VAL A 80 12.67 14.62 -12.08
C VAL A 80 13.92 13.85 -12.50
N MET A 81 13.82 12.55 -12.70
CA MET A 81 14.95 11.73 -13.13
C MET A 81 15.46 12.09 -14.53
N MET A 82 14.57 12.44 -15.44
CA MET A 82 14.91 12.81 -16.83
C MET A 82 15.31 14.30 -16.97
N GLU A 83 15.47 15.05 -15.90
CA GLU A 83 15.80 16.47 -15.91
C GLU A 83 14.95 17.35 -16.85
N ILE A 84 13.77 16.88 -17.23
CA ILE A 84 12.88 17.57 -18.16
C ILE A 84 12.41 18.93 -17.60
N ALA A 85 12.48 19.09 -16.28
CA ALA A 85 12.08 20.33 -15.60
C ALA A 85 13.31 21.19 -15.24
N SER A 86 13.94 21.82 -16.22
CA SER A 86 15.08 22.73 -16.04
C SER A 86 14.80 24.01 -15.21
N VAL A 87 13.57 24.19 -14.75
CA VAL A 87 13.12 25.38 -14.02
C VAL A 87 12.74 25.01 -12.58
N LYS A 88 13.62 25.33 -11.63
CA LYS A 88 13.41 25.17 -10.18
C LYS A 88 13.45 23.75 -9.63
N TRP A 89 14.56 23.07 -9.81
CA TRP A 89 14.91 21.77 -9.21
C TRP A 89 14.44 21.58 -7.78
N ASN A 90 14.71 22.56 -6.92
CA ASN A 90 14.41 22.47 -5.50
C ASN A 90 12.91 22.30 -5.22
N THR A 91 12.05 22.98 -5.99
CA THR A 91 10.59 22.93 -5.77
C THR A 91 10.01 21.62 -6.26
N PHE A 92 10.44 21.12 -7.42
CA PHE A 92 9.96 19.83 -7.95
C PHE A 92 10.40 18.65 -7.08
N TYR A 93 11.66 18.65 -6.65
CA TYR A 93 12.20 17.61 -5.76
C TYR A 93 11.48 17.60 -4.40
N LEU A 94 11.24 18.76 -3.82
CA LEU A 94 10.50 18.91 -2.58
C LEU A 94 9.04 18.44 -2.73
N THR A 95 8.38 18.84 -3.82
CA THR A 95 7.00 18.44 -4.11
C THR A 95 6.91 16.93 -4.31
N LEU A 96 7.83 16.33 -5.06
CA LEU A 96 7.91 14.89 -5.23
C LEU A 96 8.08 14.17 -3.88
N GLY A 97 8.98 14.67 -3.03
CA GLY A 97 9.22 14.12 -1.69
C GLY A 97 7.96 14.14 -0.82
N ILE A 98 7.28 15.29 -0.74
CA ILE A 98 6.04 15.44 0.05
C ILE A 98 4.93 14.52 -0.47
N LEU A 99 4.69 14.53 -1.79
CA LEU A 99 3.63 13.70 -2.39
C LEU A 99 3.92 12.21 -2.25
N SER A 100 5.17 11.80 -2.49
CA SER A 100 5.60 10.41 -2.31
C SER A 100 5.39 9.96 -0.88
N PHE A 101 5.86 10.75 0.09
CA PHE A 101 5.74 10.42 1.51
C PHE A 101 4.27 10.34 1.94
N THR A 102 3.44 11.28 1.49
CA THR A 102 2.01 11.33 1.82
C THR A 102 1.24 10.16 1.24
N PHE A 103 1.29 9.95 -0.07
CA PHE A 103 0.49 8.90 -0.71
C PHE A 103 0.99 7.50 -0.38
N CYS A 104 2.31 7.30 -0.32
CA CYS A 104 2.89 6.04 0.12
C CYS A 104 2.55 5.73 1.59
N GLY A 105 2.60 6.74 2.46
CA GLY A 105 2.17 6.61 3.84
C GLY A 105 0.69 6.25 3.97
N PHE A 106 -0.18 6.86 3.18
CA PHE A 106 -1.61 6.52 3.15
C PHE A 106 -1.85 5.09 2.69
N SER A 107 -1.22 4.65 1.60
CA SER A 107 -1.34 3.28 1.09
C SER A 107 -0.89 2.28 2.14
N LEU A 108 0.28 2.49 2.76
CA LEU A 108 0.81 1.61 3.79
C LEU A 108 -0.11 1.53 5.02
N ALA A 109 -0.56 2.67 5.53
CA ALA A 109 -1.47 2.74 6.67
C ALA A 109 -2.81 2.04 6.37
N THR A 110 -3.36 2.26 5.17
CA THR A 110 -4.62 1.63 4.76
C THR A 110 -4.47 0.12 4.54
N ALA A 111 -3.37 -0.34 3.94
CA ALA A 111 -3.07 -1.76 3.78
C ALA A 111 -2.95 -2.47 5.15
N THR A 112 -2.29 -1.82 6.12
CA THR A 112 -2.22 -2.30 7.50
C THR A 112 -3.60 -2.35 8.16
N ALA A 113 -4.42 -1.31 7.96
CA ALA A 113 -5.79 -1.28 8.47
C ALA A 113 -6.66 -2.40 7.89
N ILE A 114 -6.51 -2.74 6.61
CA ILE A 114 -7.20 -3.88 5.98
C ILE A 114 -6.76 -5.19 6.61
N SER A 115 -5.47 -5.37 6.91
CA SER A 115 -4.97 -6.58 7.57
C SER A 115 -5.54 -6.76 8.97
N VAL A 116 -5.63 -5.68 9.73
CA VAL A 116 -6.26 -5.67 11.06
C VAL A 116 -7.78 -5.91 10.94
N ASP A 117 -8.44 -5.31 9.97
CA ASP A 117 -9.87 -5.53 9.70
C ASP A 117 -10.18 -6.99 9.41
N ARG A 118 -9.35 -7.66 8.62
CA ARG A 118 -9.49 -9.10 8.34
C ARG A 118 -9.26 -9.94 9.59
N LEU A 119 -8.28 -9.60 10.42
CA LEU A 119 -8.05 -10.27 11.70
C LEU A 119 -9.25 -10.11 12.64
N LEU A 120 -9.78 -8.89 12.76
CA LEU A 120 -10.97 -8.62 13.58
C LEU A 120 -12.20 -9.39 13.09
N ALA A 121 -12.41 -9.47 11.78
CA ALA A 121 -13.50 -10.25 11.20
C ALA A 121 -13.41 -11.73 11.59
N LEU A 122 -12.21 -12.30 11.62
CA LEU A 122 -11.98 -13.68 12.01
C LEU A 122 -12.12 -13.92 13.52
N LEU A 123 -11.64 -12.97 14.33
CA LEU A 123 -11.67 -13.10 15.80
C LEU A 123 -13.05 -12.85 16.40
N LEU A 124 -13.78 -11.87 15.88
CA LEU A 124 -15.08 -11.45 16.39
C LEU A 124 -16.25 -12.26 15.79
N GLY A 125 -16.06 -12.90 14.64
CA GLY A 125 -17.10 -13.66 13.96
C GLY A 125 -18.40 -12.85 13.80
N LEU A 126 -19.50 -13.34 14.39
CA LEU A 126 -20.82 -12.68 14.32
C LEU A 126 -20.85 -11.29 14.96
N ARG A 127 -20.02 -11.03 15.97
CA ARG A 127 -19.96 -9.74 16.66
C ARG A 127 -19.27 -8.66 15.82
N TYR A 128 -18.54 -9.05 14.76
CA TYR A 128 -17.83 -8.13 13.89
C TYR A 128 -18.73 -7.04 13.31
N ARG A 129 -19.93 -7.39 12.83
CA ARG A 129 -20.89 -6.45 12.24
C ARG A 129 -21.35 -5.35 13.21
N HIS A 130 -21.46 -5.66 14.50
CA HIS A 130 -21.85 -4.69 15.52
C HIS A 130 -20.66 -3.84 16.00
N THR A 131 -19.46 -4.42 16.03
CA THR A 131 -18.27 -3.75 16.53
C THR A 131 -17.64 -2.83 15.48
N VAL A 132 -17.52 -3.31 14.22
CA VAL A 132 -16.88 -2.57 13.12
C VAL A 132 -17.95 -1.85 12.30
N THR A 133 -18.28 -0.64 12.70
CA THR A 133 -19.25 0.20 12.00
C THR A 133 -18.56 1.17 11.03
N LEU A 134 -19.27 1.58 9.99
CA LEU A 134 -18.76 2.51 8.99
C LEU A 134 -18.28 3.84 9.61
N ARG A 135 -19.00 4.35 10.62
CA ARG A 135 -18.63 5.58 11.34
C ARG A 135 -17.29 5.45 12.05
N ARG A 136 -17.10 4.33 12.78
CA ARG A 136 -15.82 4.06 13.48
C ARG A 136 -14.66 3.93 12.53
N VAL A 137 -14.85 3.24 11.40
CA VAL A 137 -13.78 3.07 10.40
C VAL A 137 -13.45 4.39 9.71
N ARG A 138 -14.43 5.26 9.44
CA ARG A 138 -14.15 6.62 8.93
C ARG A 138 -13.29 7.43 9.91
N CYS A 139 -13.68 7.48 11.19
CA CYS A 139 -12.87 8.16 12.21
C CYS A 139 -11.45 7.56 12.30
N PHE A 140 -11.34 6.23 12.26
CA PHE A 140 -10.06 5.54 12.30
C PHE A 140 -9.16 5.89 11.11
N VAL A 141 -9.70 5.92 9.89
CA VAL A 141 -8.96 6.33 8.68
C VAL A 141 -8.46 7.77 8.79
N VAL A 142 -9.31 8.68 9.28
CA VAL A 142 -8.89 10.08 9.50
C VAL A 142 -7.76 10.15 10.52
N CYS A 143 -7.88 9.42 11.65
CA CYS A 143 -6.83 9.36 12.67
C CYS A 143 -5.52 8.75 12.17
N LEU A 144 -5.59 7.83 11.20
CA LEU A 144 -4.38 7.26 10.56
C LEU A 144 -3.72 8.23 9.58
N TYR A 145 -4.51 9.02 8.86
CA TYR A 145 -4.00 9.91 7.83
C TYR A 145 -3.43 11.22 8.39
N LEU A 146 -3.97 11.72 9.49
CA LEU A 146 -3.48 12.95 10.13
C LEU A 146 -1.97 12.90 10.47
N PRO A 147 -1.44 11.88 11.15
CA PRO A 147 0.00 11.80 11.42
C PRO A 147 0.83 11.79 10.15
N VAL A 148 0.40 11.09 9.10
CA VAL A 148 1.11 11.04 7.82
C VAL A 148 1.21 12.43 7.18
N ILE A 149 0.12 13.21 7.19
CA ILE A 149 0.11 14.58 6.70
C ILE A 149 1.07 15.46 7.52
N VAL A 150 0.98 15.39 8.86
CA VAL A 150 1.85 16.17 9.75
C VAL A 150 3.33 15.86 9.48
N ILE A 151 3.69 14.58 9.33
CA ILE A 151 5.07 14.16 9.06
C ILE A 151 5.52 14.65 7.68
N SER A 152 4.64 14.62 6.66
CA SER A 152 4.93 15.15 5.33
C SER A 152 5.22 16.66 5.37
N PHE A 153 4.51 17.41 6.20
CA PHE A 153 4.79 18.83 6.42
C PHE A 153 6.10 19.04 7.18
N ILE A 154 6.41 18.24 8.20
CA ILE A 154 7.69 18.28 8.91
C ILE A 154 8.84 18.01 7.93
N PHE A 155 8.68 17.08 7.00
CA PHE A 155 9.65 16.81 5.94
C PHE A 155 9.93 18.05 5.07
N SER A 156 8.89 18.84 4.81
CA SER A 156 9.01 20.07 4.02
C SER A 156 9.68 21.24 4.77
N LEU A 157 9.39 21.38 6.06
CA LEU A 157 9.73 22.59 6.85
C LEU A 157 10.97 22.42 7.72
N SER A 158 11.35 21.19 8.05
CA SER A 158 12.36 20.88 9.07
C SER A 158 13.47 19.97 8.52
N SER A 159 14.17 19.32 9.40
CA SER A 159 15.23 18.37 9.07
C SER A 159 14.70 17.13 8.37
N ARG A 160 15.18 16.86 7.15
CA ARG A 160 14.88 15.64 6.39
C ARG A 160 15.22 14.38 7.18
N VAL A 161 16.28 14.44 8.00
CA VAL A 161 16.71 13.31 8.84
C VAL A 161 15.64 12.92 9.84
N ILE A 162 15.02 13.89 10.53
CA ILE A 162 13.97 13.64 11.52
C ILE A 162 12.73 13.03 10.84
N ALA A 163 12.27 13.60 9.74
CA ALA A 163 11.11 13.10 9.01
C ALA A 163 11.34 11.69 8.47
N ASN A 164 12.52 11.40 7.91
CA ASN A 164 12.89 10.07 7.44
C ASN A 164 12.94 9.05 8.58
N SER A 165 13.50 9.42 9.74
CA SER A 165 13.57 8.55 10.91
C SER A 165 12.17 8.20 11.43
N ILE A 166 11.27 9.18 11.53
CA ILE A 166 9.88 8.97 11.94
C ILE A 166 9.15 8.11 10.89
N GLY A 167 9.33 8.38 9.60
CA GLY A 167 8.76 7.61 8.51
C GLY A 167 9.22 6.15 8.52
N PHE A 168 10.51 5.91 8.81
CA PHE A 168 11.06 4.58 8.96
C PHE A 168 10.46 3.81 10.15
N VAL A 169 10.33 4.45 11.30
CA VAL A 169 9.68 3.85 12.48
C VAL A 169 8.23 3.49 12.17
N LEU A 170 7.48 4.38 11.51
CA LEU A 170 6.10 4.10 11.08
C LEU A 170 6.03 2.92 10.10
N LEU A 171 6.93 2.88 9.12
CA LEU A 171 7.01 1.78 8.17
C LEU A 171 7.19 0.44 8.90
N ILE A 172 8.22 0.34 9.76
CA ILE A 172 8.50 -0.88 10.53
C ILE A 172 7.32 -1.27 11.41
N THR A 173 6.66 -0.30 12.06
CA THR A 173 5.47 -0.55 12.89
C THR A 173 4.31 -1.10 12.06
N CYS A 174 4.01 -0.49 10.91
CA CYS A 174 2.97 -0.95 10.00
C CYS A 174 3.25 -2.37 9.48
N LEU A 175 4.49 -2.64 9.11
CA LEU A 175 4.92 -3.96 8.66
C LEU A 175 4.77 -5.02 9.75
N PHE A 176 5.28 -4.74 10.94
CA PHE A 176 5.16 -5.65 12.06
C PHE A 176 3.70 -5.96 12.37
N LEU A 177 2.84 -4.95 12.43
CA LEU A 177 1.42 -5.12 12.68
C LEU A 177 0.72 -5.92 11.59
N SER A 178 1.10 -5.71 10.33
CA SER A 178 0.59 -6.44 9.18
C SER A 178 1.01 -7.92 9.22
N VAL A 179 2.30 -8.19 9.40
CA VAL A 179 2.84 -9.56 9.50
C VAL A 179 2.20 -10.31 10.68
N PHE A 180 2.09 -9.64 11.84
CA PHE A 180 1.44 -10.19 13.02
C PHE A 180 -0.02 -10.55 12.74
N SER A 181 -0.78 -9.67 12.07
CA SER A 181 -2.17 -9.92 11.70
C SER A 181 -2.30 -11.12 10.79
N HIS A 182 -1.45 -11.24 9.75
CA HIS A 182 -1.45 -12.36 8.82
C HIS A 182 -1.06 -13.67 9.50
N ALA A 183 -0.05 -13.66 10.38
CA ALA A 183 0.36 -14.84 11.14
C ALA A 183 -0.77 -15.35 12.05
N LYS A 184 -1.47 -14.44 12.74
CA LYS A 184 -2.64 -14.78 13.59
C LYS A 184 -3.79 -15.35 12.76
N ILE A 185 -4.09 -14.75 11.61
CA ILE A 185 -5.12 -15.25 10.69
C ILE A 185 -4.76 -16.69 10.23
N PHE A 186 -3.53 -16.90 9.79
CA PHE A 186 -3.05 -18.20 9.34
C PHE A 186 -3.16 -19.28 10.43
N LEU A 187 -2.71 -18.97 11.65
CA LEU A 187 -2.79 -19.89 12.78
C LEU A 187 -4.23 -20.24 13.13
N LYS A 188 -5.13 -19.24 13.15
CA LYS A 188 -6.55 -19.44 13.47
C LYS A 188 -7.25 -20.29 12.42
N LEU A 189 -6.97 -20.05 11.14
CA LEU A 189 -7.50 -20.87 10.03
C LEU A 189 -7.01 -22.31 10.14
N ARG A 190 -5.74 -22.51 10.45
CA ARG A 190 -5.16 -23.85 10.62
C ARG A 190 -5.80 -24.63 11.77
N GLN A 191 -6.06 -23.95 12.89
CA GLN A 191 -6.78 -24.52 14.03
C GLN A 191 -8.22 -24.92 13.65
N HIS A 192 -8.91 -24.06 12.91
CA HIS A 192 -10.30 -24.35 12.49
C HIS A 192 -10.35 -25.51 11.50
N GLN A 193 -9.43 -25.63 10.57
CA GLN A 193 -9.30 -26.76 9.67
C GLN A 193 -9.05 -28.08 10.43
N ALA A 194 -8.19 -28.05 11.45
CA ALA A 194 -7.89 -29.22 12.28
C ALA A 194 -9.15 -29.69 13.05
N GLN A 195 -9.92 -28.75 13.61
CA GLN A 195 -11.17 -29.06 14.32
C GLN A 195 -12.23 -29.67 13.40
N VAL A 196 -12.46 -29.11 12.21
CA VAL A 196 -13.38 -29.61 11.21
C VAL A 196 -12.98 -31.02 10.75
N ARG A 197 -11.67 -31.24 10.55
CA ARG A 197 -11.18 -32.58 10.16
C ARG A 197 -11.37 -33.62 11.24
N GLN A 198 -11.22 -33.26 12.52
CA GLN A 198 -11.49 -34.17 13.64
C GLN A 198 -13.00 -34.53 13.78
N GLN A 199 -13.88 -33.55 13.52
CA GLN A 199 -15.34 -33.79 13.55
C GLN A 199 -15.80 -34.69 12.40
N HIS A 200 -15.19 -34.60 11.22
CA HIS A 200 -15.51 -35.50 10.09
C HIS A 200 -15.04 -36.96 10.29
N VAL A 201 -14.02 -37.19 11.11
CA VAL A 201 -13.54 -38.53 11.42
C VAL A 201 -14.42 -39.21 12.50
N GLY A 202 -15.19 -38.42 13.28
CA GLY A 202 -16.00 -38.93 14.41
C GLY A 202 -17.50 -39.08 14.17
N HIS A 203 -18.05 -38.61 13.06
CA HIS A 203 -19.50 -38.72 12.76
C HIS A 203 -19.72 -38.85 11.24
N GLU A 204 -19.91 -40.07 10.79
CA GLU A 204 -20.84 -40.36 9.70
C GLU A 204 -22.27 -40.01 10.16
N GLN A 205 -22.92 -39.16 9.35
CA GLN A 205 -24.33 -38.77 9.48
C GLN A 205 -24.69 -37.82 10.65
N THR A 206 -24.77 -36.54 10.35
CA THR A 206 -26.05 -35.82 10.58
C THR A 206 -26.01 -34.48 9.82
N ASN A 207 -27.03 -34.25 9.00
CA ASN A 207 -27.39 -32.99 8.37
C ASN A 207 -27.53 -31.90 9.44
N GLY A 208 -26.58 -31.01 9.52
CA GLY A 208 -26.64 -29.83 10.36
C GLY A 208 -26.14 -28.62 9.56
N GLY A 209 -27.08 -27.79 9.08
CA GLY A 209 -26.82 -26.57 8.28
C GLY A 209 -26.02 -25.51 9.03
N GLY A 210 -24.73 -25.71 9.13
CA GLY A 210 -23.77 -24.68 9.39
C GLY A 210 -23.19 -24.24 8.05
N PHE A 211 -23.31 -22.98 7.67
CA PHE A 211 -22.65 -22.44 6.50
C PHE A 211 -21.16 -22.83 6.56
N PRO A 212 -20.65 -23.65 5.67
CA PRO A 212 -19.23 -23.84 5.55
C PRO A 212 -18.72 -22.49 5.09
N LEU A 213 -18.15 -21.72 6.01
CA LEU A 213 -17.24 -20.64 5.62
C LEU A 213 -16.29 -21.31 4.65
N ASP A 214 -16.35 -20.91 3.39
CA ASP A 214 -15.52 -21.48 2.35
C ASP A 214 -14.08 -21.08 2.69
N ILE A 215 -13.45 -21.91 3.55
CA ILE A 215 -12.14 -21.71 4.16
C ILE A 215 -11.10 -21.53 3.05
N GLU A 216 -11.33 -22.17 1.89
CA GLU A 216 -10.48 -22.01 0.73
C GLU A 216 -10.59 -20.62 0.09
N GLN A 217 -11.81 -20.10 -0.05
CA GLN A 217 -12.01 -18.72 -0.55
C GLN A 217 -11.40 -17.69 0.41
N TYR A 218 -11.60 -17.87 1.71
CA TYR A 218 -11.02 -16.99 2.71
C TYR A 218 -9.49 -17.04 2.71
N LYS A 219 -8.89 -18.22 2.58
CA LYS A 219 -7.44 -18.40 2.44
C LYS A 219 -6.89 -17.74 1.19
N LYS A 220 -7.60 -17.84 0.06
CA LYS A 220 -7.22 -17.13 -1.18
C LYS A 220 -7.24 -15.61 -0.99
N ILE A 221 -8.29 -15.05 -0.37
CA ILE A 221 -8.41 -13.62 -0.11
C ILE A 221 -7.26 -13.12 0.78
N VAL A 222 -6.99 -13.83 1.88
CA VAL A 222 -5.89 -13.46 2.81
C VAL A 222 -4.53 -13.56 2.13
N SER A 223 -4.30 -14.62 1.33
CA SER A 223 -3.07 -14.78 0.56
C SER A 223 -2.90 -13.64 -0.46
N THR A 224 -3.96 -13.26 -1.17
CA THR A 224 -3.92 -12.16 -2.14
C THR A 224 -3.57 -10.84 -1.45
N ILE A 225 -4.14 -10.53 -0.29
CA ILE A 225 -3.82 -9.33 0.48
C ILE A 225 -2.36 -9.34 0.94
N ALA A 226 -1.86 -10.50 1.40
CA ALA A 226 -0.46 -10.66 1.80
C ALA A 226 0.50 -10.43 0.62
N TRP A 227 0.18 -10.94 -0.58
CA TRP A 227 0.96 -10.71 -1.79
C TRP A 227 0.97 -9.24 -2.21
N VAL A 228 -0.18 -8.55 -2.13
CA VAL A 228 -0.27 -7.12 -2.41
C VAL A 228 0.62 -6.32 -1.44
N GLN A 229 0.61 -6.67 -0.16
CA GLN A 229 1.48 -6.01 0.83
C GLN A 229 2.96 -6.28 0.61
N LEU A 230 3.33 -7.51 0.23
CA LEU A 230 4.71 -7.84 -0.15
C LEU A 230 5.14 -7.04 -1.38
N ALA A 231 4.28 -6.92 -2.40
CA ALA A 231 4.55 -6.12 -3.58
C ALA A 231 4.75 -4.64 -3.23
N LEU A 232 3.89 -4.06 -2.37
CA LEU A 232 4.06 -2.70 -1.87
C LEU A 232 5.40 -2.53 -1.14
N LEU A 233 5.79 -3.48 -0.31
CA LEU A 233 7.11 -3.50 0.35
C LEU A 233 8.25 -3.43 -0.64
N PHE A 234 8.24 -4.29 -1.65
CA PHE A 234 9.27 -4.29 -2.70
C PHE A 234 9.33 -2.95 -3.44
N CYS A 235 8.19 -2.30 -3.64
CA CYS A 235 8.14 -0.97 -4.27
C CYS A 235 8.71 0.13 -3.36
N TYR A 236 8.60 0.00 -2.03
CA TYR A 236 9.06 1.05 -1.10
C TYR A 236 10.52 0.90 -0.70
N ILE A 237 11.10 -0.30 -0.69
CA ILE A 237 12.50 -0.54 -0.33
C ILE A 237 13.49 0.32 -1.14
N PRO A 238 13.41 0.40 -2.48
CA PRO A 238 14.32 1.23 -3.26
C PRO A 238 14.23 2.71 -2.92
N THR A 239 13.01 3.21 -2.70
CA THR A 239 12.80 4.61 -2.31
C THR A 239 13.42 4.92 -0.95
N PHE A 240 13.32 3.98 0.00
CA PHE A 240 13.94 4.12 1.32
C PHE A 240 15.47 4.03 1.27
N ILE A 241 16.03 3.14 0.48
CA ILE A 241 17.49 3.04 0.29
C ILE A 241 18.02 4.36 -0.28
N PHE A 242 17.36 4.90 -1.30
CA PHE A 242 17.72 6.19 -1.89
C PHE A 242 17.65 7.35 -0.88
N LEU A 243 16.60 7.39 -0.05
CA LEU A 243 16.43 8.39 1.01
C LEU A 243 17.54 8.28 2.08
N ILE A 244 17.94 7.08 2.48
CA ILE A 244 19.03 6.88 3.44
C ILE A 244 20.36 7.34 2.84
N GLN A 245 20.65 6.98 1.59
CA GLN A 245 21.89 7.43 0.93
C GLN A 245 21.97 8.94 0.77
N SER A 246 20.85 9.60 0.46
CA SER A 246 20.79 11.06 0.33
C SER A 246 20.94 11.82 1.66
N THR A 247 20.85 11.15 2.81
CA THR A 247 21.05 11.74 4.14
C THR A 247 22.45 11.50 4.72
N THR A 248 23.22 10.59 4.11
CA THR A 248 24.59 10.23 4.55
C THR A 248 25.68 10.95 3.74
N VAL A 249 25.32 11.66 2.70
CA VAL A 249 26.17 12.56 1.90
C VAL A 249 25.83 14.00 2.24
#